data_15f558d6a29d678e1d644591a68f4140
#
_entry.id   15f558d6a29d678e1d644591a68f4140
#
_cell.length_a   1.000
_cell.length_b   1.000
_cell.length_c   1.000
_cell.angle_alpha   90.00
_cell.angle_beta   90.00
_cell.angle_gamma   90.00
#
_symmetry.space_group_name_H-M   'P 1'
#
loop_
_entity.id
_entity.type
_entity.pdbx_description
1 polymer ?
#
loop_
_entity_poly.entity_id
_entity_poly.type
_entity_poly.pdbx_seq_one_letter_code
_entity_poly.pdbx_strand_id
1 'polypeptide(L)'
;MALIDAIQRIPIRGVGISTDVEPDPVWVSDVLRPDYVELIYLQPKVVQAVADQFPGTPFEFHHADIEFYEPAGVTQRFVDAARTVIDILHPHWCNVEMGSMRVGSTLFDQFIFPFLDTDTLTLMADRLRQFQAAVPEVLVTFENPAPLWLCPGGMTLSDYMRQLADATQCGILLDLTHLYSLMQLQHATMNDFAAFPWEYVVQIHVAGSRAFDKILLDDHTAPIQSGVLALLAEVLPKCTNIRGVAYEMDFVSKPIARDMFPQVRRVVESVRPDLQPQAGSTLLFRPNL
;
A
#
# COMPACT_ATOMS: atom_id res chain seq x y z
N MET A 1 -0.59 16.96 -16.54
CA MET A 1 -1.90 16.34 -16.23
C MET A 1 -2.03 16.40 -14.72
N ALA A 2 -3.14 16.86 -14.17
CA ALA A 2 -3.29 16.93 -12.72
C ALA A 2 -3.33 15.49 -12.15
N LEU A 3 -2.79 15.28 -10.96
CA LEU A 3 -2.76 13.98 -10.28
C LEU A 3 -4.15 13.32 -10.23
N ILE A 4 -5.18 14.10 -9.89
CA ILE A 4 -6.55 13.60 -9.84
C ILE A 4 -6.99 13.01 -11.19
N ASP A 5 -6.68 13.67 -12.32
CA ASP A 5 -7.01 13.15 -13.65
C ASP A 5 -6.28 11.82 -13.94
N ALA A 6 -5.04 11.67 -13.47
CA ALA A 6 -4.30 10.41 -13.59
C ALA A 6 -4.97 9.30 -12.78
N ILE A 7 -5.32 9.57 -11.52
CA ILE A 7 -5.99 8.61 -10.65
C ILE A 7 -7.35 8.18 -11.25
N GLN A 8 -8.14 9.13 -11.75
CA GLN A 8 -9.47 8.86 -12.29
C GLN A 8 -9.48 7.98 -13.54
N ARG A 9 -8.35 7.87 -14.26
CA ARG A 9 -8.20 6.96 -15.41
C ARG A 9 -7.93 5.52 -15.01
N ILE A 10 -7.48 5.29 -13.79
CA ILE A 10 -7.25 3.95 -13.26
C ILE A 10 -8.60 3.28 -13.00
N PRO A 11 -8.81 2.04 -13.46
CA PRO A 11 -10.04 1.32 -13.16
C PRO A 11 -10.18 1.03 -11.66
N ILE A 12 -11.42 0.97 -11.18
CA ILE A 12 -11.72 0.53 -9.82
C ILE A 12 -11.35 -0.94 -9.70
N ARG A 13 -10.58 -1.28 -8.66
CA ARG A 13 -10.12 -2.63 -8.35
C ARG A 13 -10.97 -3.36 -7.31
N GLY A 14 -11.64 -2.62 -6.43
CA GLY A 14 -12.47 -3.24 -5.37
C GLY A 14 -11.68 -3.61 -4.12
N VAL A 15 -11.89 -4.82 -3.59
CA VAL A 15 -11.24 -5.33 -2.38
C VAL A 15 -10.30 -6.45 -2.71
N GLY A 16 -9.01 -6.20 -2.51
CA GLY A 16 -7.90 -7.10 -2.82
C GLY A 16 -7.20 -7.63 -1.57
N ILE A 17 -6.16 -8.39 -1.84
CA ILE A 17 -5.14 -8.81 -0.85
C ILE A 17 -3.79 -8.25 -1.28
N SER A 18 -2.94 -7.96 -0.28
CA SER A 18 -1.53 -7.63 -0.46
C SER A 18 -0.69 -8.69 0.24
N THR A 19 0.36 -9.19 -0.41
CA THR A 19 1.18 -10.28 0.13
C THR A 19 2.59 -10.31 -0.46
N ASP A 20 3.59 -10.59 0.39
CA ASP A 20 4.99 -10.84 0.02
C ASP A 20 5.28 -12.34 -0.20
N VAL A 21 4.35 -13.21 0.20
CA VAL A 21 4.45 -14.66 0.07
C VAL A 21 3.77 -15.11 -1.21
N GLU A 22 4.33 -16.15 -1.85
CA GLU A 22 3.68 -16.78 -2.99
C GLU A 22 2.28 -17.29 -2.56
N PRO A 23 1.20 -16.65 -3.07
CA PRO A 23 -0.14 -16.99 -2.63
C PRO A 23 -0.53 -18.38 -3.11
N ASP A 24 -1.15 -19.20 -2.22
CA ASP A 24 -1.76 -20.48 -2.59
C ASP A 24 -2.97 -20.20 -3.51
N PRO A 25 -2.89 -20.51 -4.83
CA PRO A 25 -3.90 -20.06 -5.79
C PRO A 25 -5.26 -20.68 -5.52
N VAL A 26 -5.32 -21.93 -5.09
CA VAL A 26 -6.59 -22.61 -4.79
C VAL A 26 -7.26 -21.95 -3.59
N TRP A 27 -6.48 -21.73 -2.53
CA TRP A 27 -7.01 -21.10 -1.31
C TRP A 27 -7.45 -19.65 -1.55
N VAL A 28 -6.67 -18.86 -2.28
CA VAL A 28 -7.03 -17.48 -2.62
C VAL A 28 -8.30 -17.43 -3.47
N SER A 29 -8.38 -18.26 -4.52
CA SER A 29 -9.51 -18.23 -5.45
C SER A 29 -10.80 -18.81 -4.87
N ASP A 30 -10.70 -19.87 -4.05
CA ASP A 30 -11.88 -20.57 -3.55
C ASP A 30 -12.38 -20.01 -2.22
N VAL A 31 -11.49 -19.51 -1.38
CA VAL A 31 -11.80 -19.08 -0.01
C VAL A 31 -11.90 -17.55 0.12
N LEU A 32 -10.88 -16.81 -0.32
CA LEU A 32 -10.87 -15.36 -0.18
C LEU A 32 -11.63 -14.66 -1.31
N ARG A 33 -11.39 -15.03 -2.55
CA ARG A 33 -11.98 -14.42 -3.75
C ARG A 33 -11.75 -12.92 -3.82
N PRO A 34 -10.50 -12.47 -3.76
CA PRO A 34 -10.18 -11.06 -3.87
C PRO A 34 -10.49 -10.55 -5.28
N ASP A 35 -10.77 -9.26 -5.41
CA ASP A 35 -11.02 -8.62 -6.70
C ASP A 35 -9.72 -8.33 -7.46
N TYR A 36 -8.58 -8.23 -6.73
CA TYR A 36 -7.22 -8.11 -7.26
C TYR A 36 -6.20 -8.65 -6.25
N VAL A 37 -4.99 -8.87 -6.70
CA VAL A 37 -3.85 -9.27 -5.86
C VAL A 37 -2.75 -8.21 -6.00
N GLU A 38 -2.27 -7.71 -4.89
CA GLU A 38 -1.06 -6.90 -4.84
C GLU A 38 0.10 -7.78 -4.40
N LEU A 39 1.20 -7.73 -5.14
CA LEU A 39 2.42 -8.44 -4.79
C LEU A 39 3.42 -7.45 -4.22
N ILE A 40 3.86 -7.75 -3.00
CA ILE A 40 4.94 -7.04 -2.32
C ILE A 40 6.23 -7.75 -2.70
N TYR A 41 7.26 -6.99 -3.03
CA TYR A 41 8.62 -7.41 -3.35
C TYR A 41 8.82 -8.92 -3.60
N LEU A 42 8.78 -9.34 -4.85
CA LEU A 42 9.09 -10.70 -5.25
C LEU A 42 10.17 -10.72 -6.34
N GLN A 43 11.01 -11.77 -6.33
CA GLN A 43 11.95 -11.97 -7.43
C GLN A 43 11.17 -12.17 -8.74
N PRO A 44 11.62 -11.61 -9.89
CA PRO A 44 10.88 -11.67 -11.16
C PRO A 44 10.42 -13.07 -11.59
N LYS A 45 11.20 -14.12 -11.28
CA LYS A 45 10.82 -15.50 -11.57
C LYS A 45 9.62 -15.98 -10.72
N VAL A 46 9.54 -15.54 -9.48
CA VAL A 46 8.40 -15.84 -8.60
C VAL A 46 7.17 -15.09 -9.06
N VAL A 47 7.33 -13.80 -9.39
CA VAL A 47 6.25 -12.96 -9.95
C VAL A 47 5.64 -13.60 -11.19
N GLN A 48 6.45 -14.06 -12.15
CA GLN A 48 5.97 -14.74 -13.34
C GLN A 48 5.20 -16.02 -12.99
N ALA A 49 5.75 -16.84 -12.07
CA ALA A 49 5.10 -18.08 -11.65
C ALA A 49 3.75 -17.81 -10.96
N VAL A 50 3.64 -16.75 -10.17
CA VAL A 50 2.37 -16.33 -9.56
C VAL A 50 1.40 -15.83 -10.63
N ALA A 51 1.83 -14.97 -11.54
CA ALA A 51 0.98 -14.45 -12.62
C ALA A 51 0.41 -15.58 -13.49
N ASP A 52 1.21 -16.60 -13.80
CA ASP A 52 0.79 -17.77 -14.58
C ASP A 52 -0.28 -18.61 -13.85
N GLN A 53 -0.28 -18.59 -12.51
CA GLN A 53 -1.27 -19.33 -11.69
C GLN A 53 -2.60 -18.58 -11.56
N PHE A 54 -2.65 -17.27 -11.85
CA PHE A 54 -3.85 -16.44 -11.73
C PHE A 54 -4.20 -15.75 -13.07
N PRO A 55 -4.46 -16.50 -14.14
CA PRO A 55 -4.73 -15.92 -15.45
C PRO A 55 -5.97 -15.02 -15.43
N GLY A 56 -5.81 -13.78 -15.88
CA GLY A 56 -6.88 -12.79 -15.92
C GLY A 56 -7.16 -12.08 -14.59
N THR A 57 -6.37 -12.35 -13.56
CA THR A 57 -6.42 -11.62 -12.29
C THR A 57 -5.79 -10.24 -12.48
N PRO A 58 -6.44 -9.17 -12.04
CA PRO A 58 -5.80 -7.88 -11.91
C PRO A 58 -4.70 -7.94 -10.84
N PHE A 59 -3.50 -7.51 -11.22
CA PHE A 59 -2.40 -7.36 -10.28
C PHE A 59 -2.07 -5.89 -10.09
N GLU A 60 -1.65 -5.56 -8.86
CA GLU A 60 -0.98 -4.31 -8.54
C GLU A 60 0.36 -4.63 -7.87
N PHE A 61 1.22 -3.65 -7.74
CA PHE A 61 2.59 -3.89 -7.31
C PHE A 61 2.98 -2.97 -6.17
N HIS A 62 3.54 -3.55 -5.11
CA HIS A 62 4.15 -2.82 -4.01
C HIS A 62 5.66 -3.11 -3.97
N HIS A 63 6.46 -2.10 -4.21
CA HIS A 63 7.90 -2.20 -4.19
C HIS A 63 8.45 -1.79 -2.83
N ALA A 64 8.52 -2.74 -1.91
CA ALA A 64 8.96 -2.50 -0.54
C ALA A 64 10.49 -2.34 -0.39
N ASP A 65 11.29 -2.72 -1.40
CA ASP A 65 12.77 -2.67 -1.36
C ASP A 65 13.37 -1.29 -1.68
N ILE A 66 12.59 -0.23 -1.54
CA ILE A 66 13.06 1.11 -1.87
C ILE A 66 13.89 1.71 -0.75
N GLU A 67 15.10 2.05 -1.11
CA GLU A 67 16.03 2.74 -0.24
C GLU A 67 16.17 4.21 -0.67
N PHE A 68 15.08 4.96 -0.67
CA PHE A 68 15.09 6.36 -1.10
C PHE A 68 16.02 7.25 -0.27
N TYR A 69 16.30 6.87 0.98
CA TYR A 69 17.20 7.61 1.87
C TYR A 69 18.66 7.19 1.76
N GLU A 70 18.97 6.14 1.01
CA GLU A 70 20.36 5.77 0.75
C GLU A 70 21.06 6.85 -0.12
N PRO A 71 22.34 7.12 0.11
CA PRO A 71 23.09 8.08 -0.69
C PRO A 71 23.04 7.79 -2.20
N ALA A 72 22.98 6.51 -2.57
CA ALA A 72 22.85 6.09 -3.98
C ALA A 72 21.48 6.42 -4.59
N GLY A 73 20.44 6.57 -3.77
CA GLY A 73 19.08 6.90 -4.18
C GLY A 73 18.48 5.91 -5.17
N VAL A 74 17.69 6.39 -6.13
CA VAL A 74 17.06 5.57 -7.17
C VAL A 74 18.11 5.03 -8.14
N THR A 75 18.62 3.83 -7.87
CA THR A 75 19.65 3.20 -8.69
C THR A 75 19.05 2.52 -9.92
N GLN A 76 19.87 2.36 -10.98
CA GLN A 76 19.44 1.67 -12.20
C GLN A 76 19.00 0.22 -11.90
N ARG A 77 19.73 -0.48 -11.02
CA ARG A 77 19.36 -1.85 -10.59
C ARG A 77 17.95 -1.90 -10.02
N PHE A 78 17.60 -0.91 -9.22
CA PHE A 78 16.28 -0.78 -8.62
C PHE A 78 15.21 -0.55 -9.69
N VAL A 79 15.45 0.38 -10.63
CA VAL A 79 14.54 0.66 -11.74
C VAL A 79 14.34 -0.58 -12.63
N ASP A 80 15.42 -1.29 -12.94
CA ASP A 80 15.36 -2.51 -13.79
C ASP A 80 14.54 -3.63 -13.11
N ALA A 81 14.68 -3.78 -11.79
CA ALA A 81 13.88 -4.74 -11.03
C ALA A 81 12.39 -4.36 -11.07
N ALA A 82 12.06 -3.11 -10.79
CA ALA A 82 10.68 -2.62 -10.84
C ALA A 82 10.08 -2.79 -12.25
N ARG A 83 10.78 -2.39 -13.29
CA ARG A 83 10.33 -2.55 -14.68
C ARG A 83 10.04 -3.99 -15.04
N THR A 84 10.91 -4.93 -14.63
CA THR A 84 10.70 -6.35 -14.90
C THR A 84 9.38 -6.84 -14.28
N VAL A 85 9.06 -6.42 -13.06
CA VAL A 85 7.80 -6.78 -12.40
C VAL A 85 6.62 -6.08 -13.08
N ILE A 86 6.75 -4.80 -13.43
CA ILE A 86 5.72 -4.03 -14.13
C ILE A 86 5.41 -4.67 -15.49
N ASP A 87 6.43 -5.12 -16.25
CA ASP A 87 6.27 -5.79 -17.54
C ASP A 87 5.56 -7.15 -17.44
N ILE A 88 5.66 -7.83 -16.29
CA ILE A 88 4.97 -9.10 -16.04
C ILE A 88 3.53 -8.87 -15.60
N LEU A 89 3.31 -7.98 -14.63
CA LEU A 89 2.03 -7.80 -13.95
C LEU A 89 1.10 -6.81 -14.64
N HIS A 90 1.65 -5.85 -15.40
CA HIS A 90 0.92 -4.72 -15.99
C HIS A 90 0.03 -3.98 -14.98
N PRO A 91 0.59 -3.59 -13.80
CA PRO A 91 -0.17 -2.91 -12.76
C PRO A 91 -0.57 -1.51 -13.21
N HIS A 92 -1.57 -0.90 -12.56
CA HIS A 92 -1.94 0.49 -12.81
C HIS A 92 -1.22 1.46 -11.87
N TRP A 93 -0.84 0.97 -10.71
CA TRP A 93 0.01 1.71 -9.77
C TRP A 93 1.13 0.82 -9.21
N CYS A 94 2.16 1.49 -8.74
CA CYS A 94 3.28 0.89 -8.03
C CYS A 94 3.44 1.63 -6.71
N ASN A 95 3.13 0.96 -5.62
CA ASN A 95 3.32 1.48 -4.28
C ASN A 95 4.80 1.44 -3.90
N VAL A 96 5.22 2.40 -3.10
CA VAL A 96 6.57 2.47 -2.55
C VAL A 96 6.55 2.92 -1.09
N GLU A 97 7.46 2.37 -0.31
CA GLU A 97 7.66 2.76 1.08
C GLU A 97 8.36 4.12 1.20
N MET A 98 8.02 4.89 2.23
CA MET A 98 8.77 6.10 2.59
C MET A 98 9.91 5.84 3.58
N GLY A 99 10.14 4.60 3.92
CA GLY A 99 11.20 4.18 4.83
C GLY A 99 12.44 3.67 4.13
N SER A 100 13.44 3.29 4.91
CA SER A 100 14.59 2.52 4.47
C SER A 100 14.83 1.37 5.44
N MET A 101 15.02 0.17 4.92
CA MET A 101 15.44 -0.98 5.72
C MET A 101 16.96 -1.05 5.89
N ARG A 102 17.70 -0.12 5.28
CA ARG A 102 19.15 -0.15 5.26
C ARG A 102 19.76 1.21 5.53
N VAL A 103 20.89 1.20 6.24
CA VAL A 103 21.78 2.37 6.34
C VAL A 103 23.19 1.89 6.04
N GLY A 104 23.71 2.25 4.89
CA GLY A 104 24.98 1.74 4.38
C GLY A 104 24.97 0.23 4.20
N SER A 105 25.85 -0.50 4.89
CA SER A 105 25.91 -1.97 4.87
C SER A 105 25.03 -2.65 5.92
N THR A 106 24.40 -1.90 6.82
CA THR A 106 23.58 -2.44 7.91
C THR A 106 22.14 -2.57 7.47
N LEU A 107 21.61 -3.79 7.49
CA LEU A 107 20.20 -4.08 7.30
C LEU A 107 19.48 -4.07 8.65
N PHE A 108 18.32 -3.44 8.70
CA PHE A 108 17.42 -3.44 9.85
C PHE A 108 16.22 -4.33 9.53
N ASP A 109 15.63 -4.93 10.56
CA ASP A 109 14.43 -5.76 10.40
C ASP A 109 13.14 -4.91 10.36
N GLN A 110 13.27 -3.59 10.28
CA GLN A 110 12.17 -2.62 10.25
C GLN A 110 12.56 -1.41 9.42
N PHE A 111 11.55 -0.74 8.87
CA PHE A 111 11.75 0.54 8.19
C PHE A 111 12.18 1.64 9.15
N ILE A 112 13.20 2.38 8.75
CA ILE A 112 13.58 3.65 9.37
C ILE A 112 12.91 4.74 8.55
N PHE A 113 11.98 5.45 9.17
CA PHE A 113 11.24 6.52 8.51
C PHE A 113 11.95 7.87 8.68
N PRO A 114 11.76 8.78 7.72
CA PRO A 114 12.36 10.11 7.77
C PRO A 114 11.75 10.96 8.86
N PHE A 115 12.46 12.00 9.24
CA PHE A 115 11.86 13.12 9.93
C PHE A 115 10.84 13.80 8.99
N LEU A 116 9.72 14.27 9.54
CA LEU A 116 8.75 15.04 8.76
C LEU A 116 9.18 16.52 8.72
N ASP A 117 10.19 16.80 7.91
CA ASP A 117 10.76 18.14 7.76
C ASP A 117 10.99 18.50 6.28
N THR A 118 11.44 19.72 6.02
CA THR A 118 11.63 20.25 4.67
C THR A 118 12.77 19.55 3.92
N ASP A 119 13.82 19.13 4.62
CA ASP A 119 14.99 18.52 3.98
C ASP A 119 14.65 17.11 3.48
N THR A 120 14.00 16.32 4.32
CA THR A 120 13.54 14.98 3.94
C THR A 120 12.40 15.04 2.91
N LEU A 121 11.50 16.02 3.00
CA LEU A 121 10.48 16.26 1.97
C LEU A 121 11.13 16.52 0.60
N THR A 122 12.13 17.38 0.56
CA THR A 122 12.84 17.73 -0.68
C THR A 122 13.53 16.49 -1.26
N LEU A 123 14.24 15.73 -0.43
CA LEU A 123 14.91 14.49 -0.84
C LEU A 123 13.93 13.48 -1.41
N MET A 124 12.82 13.21 -0.68
CA MET A 124 11.79 12.28 -1.12
C MET A 124 11.13 12.72 -2.42
N ALA A 125 10.81 14.01 -2.54
CA ALA A 125 10.22 14.54 -3.76
C ALA A 125 11.13 14.32 -4.97
N ASP A 126 12.43 14.55 -4.84
CA ASP A 126 13.39 14.31 -5.91
C ASP A 126 13.49 12.83 -6.29
N ARG A 127 13.50 11.93 -5.30
CA ARG A 127 13.57 10.47 -5.54
C ARG A 127 12.30 9.92 -6.17
N LEU A 128 11.13 10.34 -5.69
CA LEU A 128 9.85 9.94 -6.27
C LEU A 128 9.71 10.43 -7.73
N ARG A 129 10.11 11.68 -8.03
CA ARG A 129 10.11 12.17 -9.41
C ARG A 129 11.05 11.37 -10.31
N GLN A 130 12.25 11.03 -9.83
CA GLN A 130 13.21 10.19 -10.57
C GLN A 130 12.61 8.82 -10.86
N PHE A 131 11.99 8.19 -9.87
CA PHE A 131 11.38 6.89 -10.03
C PHE A 131 10.15 6.96 -10.95
N GLN A 132 9.22 7.90 -10.75
CA GLN A 132 8.06 8.08 -11.63
C GLN A 132 8.48 8.34 -13.09
N ALA A 133 9.54 9.12 -13.32
CA ALA A 133 10.07 9.33 -14.67
C ALA A 133 10.67 8.06 -15.28
N ALA A 134 11.18 7.14 -14.45
CA ALA A 134 11.73 5.88 -14.89
C ALA A 134 10.66 4.82 -15.20
N VAL A 135 9.46 4.93 -14.62
CA VAL A 135 8.32 3.99 -14.82
C VAL A 135 7.04 4.78 -15.21
N PRO A 136 7.03 5.47 -16.37
CA PRO A 136 5.95 6.38 -16.74
C PRO A 136 4.62 5.68 -17.08
N GLU A 137 4.64 4.36 -17.25
CA GLU A 137 3.50 3.52 -17.59
C GLU A 137 2.58 3.22 -16.40
N VAL A 138 3.05 3.42 -15.17
CA VAL A 138 2.29 3.21 -13.92
C VAL A 138 2.25 4.49 -13.11
N LEU A 139 1.21 4.65 -12.29
CA LEU A 139 1.18 5.71 -11.29
C LEU A 139 1.99 5.27 -10.06
N VAL A 140 3.05 5.98 -9.73
CA VAL A 140 3.75 5.75 -8.46
C VAL A 140 2.90 6.30 -7.32
N THR A 141 2.76 5.51 -6.26
CA THR A 141 2.12 5.93 -5.01
C THR A 141 3.11 5.72 -3.87
N PHE A 142 3.02 6.51 -2.83
CA PHE A 142 3.88 6.40 -1.66
C PHE A 142 3.04 6.20 -0.40
N GLU A 143 3.56 5.40 0.51
CA GLU A 143 2.85 4.98 1.72
C GLU A 143 3.12 5.93 2.90
N ASN A 144 2.10 6.14 3.75
CA ASN A 144 2.32 6.84 5.01
C ASN A 144 3.12 5.97 5.98
N PRO A 145 4.11 6.56 6.69
CA PRO A 145 5.02 5.79 7.53
C PRO A 145 4.35 5.13 8.73
N ALA A 146 4.84 3.96 9.11
CA ALA A 146 4.52 3.34 10.40
C ALA A 146 5.10 4.16 11.57
N PRO A 147 4.37 4.29 12.70
CA PRO A 147 4.68 5.29 13.72
C PRO A 147 5.81 4.93 14.68
N LEU A 148 6.44 3.76 14.59
CA LEU A 148 7.43 3.28 15.57
C LEU A 148 8.58 4.26 15.85
N TRP A 149 8.91 5.12 14.89
CA TRP A 149 10.05 6.02 14.95
C TRP A 149 9.73 7.44 14.50
N LEU A 150 8.49 7.89 14.64
CA LEU A 150 8.16 9.28 14.33
C LEU A 150 9.00 10.22 15.21
N CYS A 151 10.12 10.62 14.67
CA CYS A 151 10.85 11.74 15.23
C CYS A 151 10.05 13.01 14.97
N PRO A 152 9.81 13.85 15.99
CA PRO A 152 9.13 15.11 15.81
C PRO A 152 9.89 15.96 14.79
N GLY A 153 9.38 16.03 13.59
CA GLY A 153 9.80 17.00 12.58
C GLY A 153 9.02 18.29 12.74
N GLY A 154 9.30 19.25 11.89
CA GLY A 154 8.59 20.52 11.89
C GLY A 154 7.21 20.48 11.23
N MET A 155 6.81 19.35 10.60
CA MET A 155 5.55 19.22 9.84
C MET A 155 4.62 18.20 10.47
N THR A 156 3.30 18.40 10.29
CA THR A 156 2.32 17.34 10.54
C THR A 156 2.39 16.27 9.44
N LEU A 157 1.92 15.05 9.72
CA LEU A 157 1.80 14.01 8.69
C LEU A 157 0.93 14.51 7.52
N SER A 158 -0.19 15.16 7.81
CA SER A 158 -1.09 15.70 6.79
C SER A 158 -0.40 16.69 5.85
N ASP A 159 0.38 17.63 6.42
CA ASP A 159 1.12 18.62 5.62
C ASP A 159 2.22 17.98 4.79
N TYR A 160 2.95 17.02 5.38
CA TYR A 160 4.02 16.32 4.68
C TYR A 160 3.49 15.53 3.49
N MET A 161 2.44 14.70 3.70
CA MET A 161 1.82 13.90 2.65
C MET A 161 1.24 14.76 1.53
N ARG A 162 0.58 15.88 1.87
CA ARG A 162 0.05 16.83 0.89
C ARG A 162 1.15 17.46 0.05
N GLN A 163 2.17 18.04 0.72
CA GLN A 163 3.25 18.71 0.01
C GLN A 163 4.04 17.75 -0.87
N LEU A 164 4.24 16.49 -0.41
CA LEU A 164 4.93 15.47 -1.20
C LEU A 164 4.12 15.08 -2.45
N ALA A 165 2.81 14.85 -2.32
CA ALA A 165 1.94 14.54 -3.45
C ALA A 165 1.86 15.72 -4.45
N ASP A 166 1.70 16.95 -3.97
CA ASP A 166 1.67 18.15 -4.82
C ASP A 166 2.98 18.34 -5.58
N ALA A 167 4.13 18.12 -4.90
CA ALA A 167 5.44 18.29 -5.50
C ALA A 167 5.78 17.22 -6.53
N THR A 168 5.29 15.99 -6.36
CA THR A 168 5.70 14.83 -7.17
C THR A 168 4.67 14.41 -8.20
N GLN A 169 3.40 14.74 -7.98
CA GLN A 169 2.26 14.21 -8.73
C GLN A 169 2.15 12.68 -8.62
N CYS A 170 2.67 12.10 -7.53
CA CYS A 170 2.47 10.72 -7.13
C CYS A 170 1.23 10.60 -6.26
N GLY A 171 0.54 9.44 -6.32
CA GLY A 171 -0.61 9.14 -5.48
C GLY A 171 -0.20 8.73 -4.06
N ILE A 172 -1.20 8.48 -3.21
CA ILE A 172 -1.00 8.03 -1.84
C ILE A 172 -1.54 6.60 -1.70
N LEU A 173 -0.71 5.71 -1.18
CA LEU A 173 -1.14 4.51 -0.47
C LEU A 173 -1.35 4.91 0.98
N LEU A 174 -2.56 4.72 1.48
CA LEU A 174 -2.90 5.01 2.87
C LEU A 174 -3.01 3.70 3.66
N ASP A 175 -1.98 3.39 4.47
CA ASP A 175 -2.12 2.32 5.46
C ASP A 175 -2.83 2.83 6.71
N LEU A 176 -3.99 2.24 7.00
CA LEU A 176 -4.82 2.59 8.14
C LEU A 176 -4.35 1.97 9.46
N THR A 177 -3.56 0.90 9.38
CA THR A 177 -2.94 0.30 10.57
C THR A 177 -1.84 1.21 11.10
N HIS A 178 -1.03 1.77 10.18
CA HIS A 178 -0.06 2.82 10.50
C HIS A 178 -0.73 4.06 11.09
N LEU A 179 -1.78 4.56 10.42
CA LEU A 179 -2.50 5.74 10.90
C LEU A 179 -3.15 5.49 12.27
N TYR A 180 -3.78 4.33 12.46
CA TYR A 180 -4.39 3.95 13.73
C TYR A 180 -3.35 3.84 14.86
N SER A 181 -2.19 3.23 14.57
CA SER A 181 -1.07 3.15 15.50
C SER A 181 -0.57 4.53 15.91
N LEU A 182 -0.44 5.45 14.95
CA LEU A 182 -0.07 6.84 15.20
C LEU A 182 -1.10 7.56 16.09
N MET A 183 -2.39 7.39 15.79
CA MET A 183 -3.48 7.96 16.59
C MET A 183 -3.44 7.47 18.04
N GLN A 184 -3.19 6.16 18.25
CA GLN A 184 -3.07 5.60 19.60
C GLN A 184 -1.86 6.17 20.34
N LEU A 185 -0.71 6.24 19.68
CA LEU A 185 0.54 6.72 20.27
C LEU A 185 0.46 8.21 20.66
N GLN A 186 -0.17 9.03 19.84
CA GLN A 186 -0.27 10.48 20.03
C GLN A 186 -1.55 10.92 20.75
N HIS A 187 -2.46 10.00 21.08
CA HIS A 187 -3.81 10.31 21.55
C HIS A 187 -4.58 11.23 20.60
N ALA A 188 -4.32 11.08 19.30
CA ALA A 188 -4.93 11.89 18.26
C ALA A 188 -6.30 11.35 17.85
N THR A 189 -7.10 12.21 17.23
CA THR A 189 -8.43 11.91 16.68
C THR A 189 -8.45 12.20 15.18
N MET A 190 -9.49 11.80 14.48
CA MET A 190 -9.63 12.11 13.05
C MET A 190 -9.68 13.61 12.75
N ASN A 191 -10.02 14.46 13.71
CA ASN A 191 -9.97 15.90 13.55
C ASN A 191 -8.54 16.43 13.34
N ASP A 192 -7.55 15.75 13.92
CA ASP A 192 -6.14 16.10 13.77
C ASP A 192 -5.62 15.81 12.34
N PHE A 193 -6.33 14.98 11.59
CA PHE A 193 -6.07 14.64 10.20
C PHE A 193 -7.06 15.30 9.21
N ALA A 194 -7.81 16.31 9.63
CA ALA A 194 -8.78 16.98 8.75
C ALA A 194 -8.16 17.56 7.47
N ALA A 195 -6.90 17.98 7.53
CA ALA A 195 -6.14 18.51 6.39
C ALA A 195 -5.44 17.44 5.54
N PHE A 196 -5.57 16.15 5.88
CA PHE A 196 -4.96 15.08 5.10
C PHE A 196 -5.48 15.10 3.65
N PRO A 197 -4.63 14.84 2.63
CA PRO A 197 -5.01 14.90 1.23
C PRO A 197 -5.79 13.67 0.75
N TRP A 198 -6.99 13.46 1.30
CA TRP A 198 -7.85 12.30 1.02
C TRP A 198 -8.16 12.10 -0.46
N GLU A 199 -8.19 13.19 -1.23
CA GLU A 199 -8.43 13.19 -2.67
C GLU A 199 -7.29 12.56 -3.49
N TYR A 200 -6.09 12.43 -2.91
CA TYR A 200 -4.91 11.83 -3.56
C TYR A 200 -4.72 10.35 -3.20
N VAL A 201 -5.57 9.81 -2.32
CA VAL A 201 -5.52 8.39 -1.95
C VAL A 201 -6.01 7.54 -3.11
N VAL A 202 -5.11 6.65 -3.57
CA VAL A 202 -5.35 5.66 -4.66
C VAL A 202 -5.74 4.32 -4.08
N GLN A 203 -5.08 3.92 -3.02
CA GLN A 203 -5.28 2.62 -2.35
C GLN A 203 -5.25 2.80 -0.84
N ILE A 204 -5.98 1.95 -0.15
CA ILE A 204 -5.92 1.79 1.31
C ILE A 204 -5.40 0.39 1.63
N HIS A 205 -4.45 0.31 2.56
CA HIS A 205 -4.07 -0.93 3.24
C HIS A 205 -4.73 -1.03 4.61
N VAL A 206 -5.05 -2.26 4.99
CA VAL A 206 -5.44 -2.63 6.36
C VAL A 206 -4.72 -3.93 6.73
N ALA A 207 -4.07 -3.96 7.86
CA ALA A 207 -3.33 -5.11 8.37
C ALA A 207 -3.72 -5.45 9.81
N GLY A 208 -3.35 -6.64 10.24
CA GLY A 208 -3.41 -7.00 11.66
C GLY A 208 -2.10 -6.64 12.34
N SER A 209 -2.16 -6.14 13.56
CA SER A 209 -0.99 -5.77 14.34
C SER A 209 -1.08 -6.28 15.78
N ARG A 210 0.08 -6.60 16.38
CA ARG A 210 0.16 -7.01 17.79
C ARG A 210 0.50 -5.82 18.68
N ALA A 211 -0.17 -5.77 19.84
CA ALA A 211 0.21 -4.83 20.87
C ALA A 211 1.51 -5.28 21.56
N PHE A 212 2.48 -4.36 21.64
CA PHE A 212 3.68 -4.50 22.45
C PHE A 212 3.81 -3.28 23.37
N ASP A 213 3.52 -3.47 24.65
CA ASP A 213 3.36 -2.38 25.62
C ASP A 213 2.31 -1.37 25.14
N LYS A 214 2.71 -0.15 24.78
CA LYS A 214 1.83 0.92 24.29
C LYS A 214 1.88 1.12 22.77
N ILE A 215 2.57 0.25 22.07
CA ILE A 215 2.82 0.36 20.63
C ILE A 215 2.11 -0.79 19.92
N LEU A 216 1.57 -0.53 18.75
CA LEU A 216 1.12 -1.56 17.83
C LEU A 216 2.28 -1.87 16.87
N LEU A 217 2.71 -3.13 16.86
CA LEU A 217 3.73 -3.59 15.93
C LEU A 217 3.08 -3.87 14.59
N ASP A 218 3.66 -3.35 13.55
CA ASP A 218 3.27 -3.62 12.19
C ASP A 218 3.91 -4.94 11.73
N ASP A 219 3.31 -6.05 12.14
CA ASP A 219 3.87 -7.38 11.94
C ASP A 219 2.93 -8.35 11.18
N HIS A 220 1.76 -7.89 10.81
CA HIS A 220 0.75 -8.60 9.99
C HIS A 220 0.43 -10.03 10.47
N THR A 221 0.66 -10.36 11.75
CA THR A 221 0.50 -11.73 12.28
C THR A 221 -0.80 -11.95 13.04
N ALA A 222 -1.51 -10.87 13.39
CA ALA A 222 -2.72 -10.88 14.21
C ALA A 222 -3.99 -10.57 13.40
N PRO A 223 -5.18 -10.78 13.98
CA PRO A 223 -6.42 -10.24 13.41
C PRO A 223 -6.39 -8.69 13.34
N ILE A 224 -7.05 -8.13 12.33
CA ILE A 224 -7.24 -6.67 12.23
C ILE A 224 -8.00 -6.19 13.47
N GLN A 225 -7.48 -5.15 14.14
CA GLN A 225 -8.17 -4.55 15.28
C GLN A 225 -9.49 -3.93 14.85
N SER A 226 -10.50 -4.02 15.73
CA SER A 226 -11.81 -3.39 15.48
C SER A 226 -11.72 -1.88 15.27
N GLY A 227 -10.72 -1.22 15.87
CA GLY A 227 -10.44 0.20 15.67
C GLY A 227 -9.96 0.53 14.25
N VAL A 228 -9.17 -0.34 13.62
CA VAL A 228 -8.73 -0.19 12.22
C VAL A 228 -9.93 -0.36 11.27
N LEU A 229 -10.81 -1.36 11.53
CA LEU A 229 -12.04 -1.53 10.73
C LEU A 229 -13.01 -0.36 10.89
N ALA A 230 -13.13 0.21 12.10
CA ALA A 230 -13.92 1.41 12.34
C ALA A 230 -13.34 2.63 11.62
N LEU A 231 -12.00 2.77 11.65
CA LEU A 231 -11.29 3.81 10.93
C LEU A 231 -11.46 3.69 9.40
N LEU A 232 -11.44 2.47 8.87
CA LEU A 232 -11.74 2.21 7.46
C LEU A 232 -13.13 2.73 7.08
N ALA A 233 -14.15 2.46 7.90
CA ALA A 233 -15.51 2.93 7.65
C ALA A 233 -15.62 4.47 7.69
N GLU A 234 -14.83 5.14 8.53
CA GLU A 234 -14.83 6.60 8.66
C GLU A 234 -14.03 7.29 7.54
N VAL A 235 -12.91 6.72 7.14
CA VAL A 235 -11.95 7.32 6.19
C VAL A 235 -12.36 7.08 4.74
N LEU A 236 -12.84 5.89 4.42
CA LEU A 236 -13.13 5.48 3.04
C LEU A 236 -14.07 6.43 2.29
N PRO A 237 -15.13 7.02 2.89
CA PRO A 237 -15.96 8.03 2.22
C PRO A 237 -15.24 9.34 1.89
N LYS A 238 -14.13 9.66 2.59
CA LYS A 238 -13.32 10.87 2.35
C LYS A 238 -12.40 10.70 1.13
N CYS A 239 -12.00 9.46 0.83
CA CYS A 239 -11.12 9.11 -0.29
C CYS A 239 -11.90 9.06 -1.61
N THR A 240 -12.22 10.23 -2.17
CA THR A 240 -13.12 10.34 -3.32
C THR A 240 -12.61 9.71 -4.61
N ASN A 241 -11.28 9.56 -4.75
CA ASN A 241 -10.62 9.00 -5.93
C ASN A 241 -10.01 7.61 -5.70
N ILE A 242 -10.34 6.95 -4.60
CA ILE A 242 -9.83 5.62 -4.28
C ILE A 242 -10.13 4.59 -5.38
N ARG A 243 -9.18 3.68 -5.61
CA ARG A 243 -9.26 2.61 -6.63
C ARG A 243 -9.32 1.23 -6.04
N GLY A 244 -8.73 1.02 -4.86
CA GLY A 244 -8.74 -0.28 -4.19
C GLY A 244 -8.53 -0.21 -2.70
N VAL A 245 -8.95 -1.26 -2.01
CA VAL A 245 -8.61 -1.53 -0.60
C VAL A 245 -8.00 -2.90 -0.54
N ALA A 246 -6.81 -3.05 0.04
CA ALA A 246 -6.16 -4.35 0.22
C ALA A 246 -6.05 -4.74 1.70
N TYR A 247 -6.31 -5.99 1.97
CA TYR A 247 -5.92 -6.62 3.23
C TYR A 247 -4.51 -7.15 3.08
N GLU A 248 -3.60 -6.59 3.85
CA GLU A 248 -2.21 -6.99 3.89
C GLU A 248 -2.04 -8.19 4.82
N MET A 249 -1.57 -9.31 4.26
CA MET A 249 -1.67 -10.61 4.94
C MET A 249 -0.39 -11.42 4.90
N ASP A 250 0.77 -10.79 4.86
CA ASP A 250 2.06 -11.42 4.61
C ASP A 250 2.37 -12.59 5.55
N PHE A 251 2.20 -12.38 6.84
CA PHE A 251 2.54 -13.36 7.88
C PHE A 251 1.31 -13.90 8.62
N VAL A 252 0.11 -13.52 8.20
CA VAL A 252 -1.12 -13.95 8.85
C VAL A 252 -1.43 -15.42 8.54
N SER A 253 -1.95 -16.15 9.51
CA SER A 253 -2.40 -17.53 9.26
C SER A 253 -3.67 -17.57 8.40
N LYS A 254 -3.80 -18.63 7.56
CA LYS A 254 -4.99 -18.85 6.73
C LYS A 254 -6.34 -18.75 7.48
N PRO A 255 -6.48 -19.28 8.72
CA PRO A 255 -7.72 -19.10 9.49
C PRO A 255 -8.04 -17.65 9.80
N ILE A 256 -7.03 -16.85 10.21
CA ILE A 256 -7.21 -15.41 10.50
C ILE A 256 -7.60 -14.67 9.22
N ALA A 257 -6.88 -14.89 8.12
CA ALA A 257 -7.17 -14.23 6.86
C ALA A 257 -8.58 -14.56 6.35
N ARG A 258 -9.00 -15.84 6.43
CA ARG A 258 -10.36 -16.27 6.08
C ARG A 258 -11.44 -15.54 6.89
N ASP A 259 -11.17 -15.25 8.15
CA ASP A 259 -12.14 -14.62 9.03
C ASP A 259 -12.12 -13.08 8.91
N MET A 260 -10.96 -12.48 8.56
CA MET A 260 -10.79 -11.03 8.46
C MET A 260 -11.15 -10.46 7.09
N PHE A 261 -10.75 -11.10 6.00
CA PHE A 261 -11.00 -10.58 4.65
C PHE A 261 -12.48 -10.30 4.36
N PRO A 262 -13.45 -11.17 4.72
CA PRO A 262 -14.87 -10.85 4.57
C PRO A 262 -15.34 -9.68 5.45
N GLN A 263 -14.65 -9.37 6.55
CA GLN A 263 -14.98 -8.21 7.38
C GLN A 263 -14.55 -6.93 6.68
N VAL A 264 -13.34 -6.89 6.11
CA VAL A 264 -12.88 -5.76 5.29
C VAL A 264 -13.86 -5.52 4.15
N ARG A 265 -14.20 -6.56 3.38
CA ARG A 265 -15.15 -6.47 2.27
C ARG A 265 -16.51 -5.91 2.70
N ARG A 266 -17.09 -6.42 3.80
CA ARG A 266 -18.36 -5.91 4.33
C ARG A 266 -18.30 -4.43 4.69
N VAL A 267 -17.21 -3.96 5.31
CA VAL A 267 -17.03 -2.54 5.61
C VAL A 267 -17.02 -1.73 4.32
N VAL A 268 -16.21 -2.13 3.34
CA VAL A 268 -16.11 -1.44 2.06
C VAL A 268 -17.46 -1.37 1.35
N GLU A 269 -18.15 -2.50 1.20
CA GLU A 269 -19.45 -2.58 0.55
C GLU A 269 -20.53 -1.75 1.25
N SER A 270 -20.44 -1.62 2.58
CA SER A 270 -21.43 -0.85 3.35
C SER A 270 -21.31 0.67 3.18
N VAL A 271 -20.09 1.18 2.98
CA VAL A 271 -19.83 2.64 2.93
C VAL A 271 -19.47 3.16 1.53
N ARG A 272 -18.95 2.28 0.65
CA ARG A 272 -18.59 2.58 -0.74
C ARG A 272 -19.02 1.43 -1.67
N PRO A 273 -20.33 1.22 -1.84
CA PRO A 273 -20.86 0.17 -2.73
C PRO A 273 -20.48 0.39 -4.21
N ASP A 274 -20.05 1.58 -4.56
CA ASP A 274 -19.49 1.94 -5.87
C ASP A 274 -18.06 1.46 -6.09
N LEU A 275 -17.33 1.08 -5.03
CA LEU A 275 -15.98 0.54 -5.11
C LEU A 275 -16.02 -0.96 -5.44
N GLN A 276 -16.64 -1.30 -6.56
CA GLN A 276 -16.69 -2.65 -7.09
C GLN A 276 -16.01 -2.72 -8.44
N PRO A 277 -15.25 -3.80 -8.74
CA PRO A 277 -14.63 -3.96 -10.04
C PRO A 277 -15.71 -3.98 -11.15
N GLN A 278 -15.38 -3.41 -12.29
CA GLN A 278 -16.28 -3.47 -13.45
C GLN A 278 -16.49 -4.93 -13.88
N ALA A 279 -17.72 -5.28 -14.25
CA ALA A 279 -18.08 -6.62 -14.67
C ALA A 279 -17.14 -7.14 -15.79
N GLY A 280 -16.40 -8.21 -15.53
CA GLY A 280 -15.40 -8.78 -16.44
C GLY A 280 -14.02 -9.02 -15.83
N SER A 281 -13.77 -8.46 -14.65
CA SER A 281 -12.50 -8.62 -13.92
C SER A 281 -12.54 -9.68 -12.81
N THR A 282 -13.50 -10.60 -12.84
CA THR A 282 -13.62 -11.65 -11.82
C THR A 282 -12.51 -12.68 -12.00
N LEU A 283 -11.80 -13.00 -10.94
CA LEU A 283 -10.81 -14.06 -10.86
C LEU A 283 -11.36 -15.39 -11.40
N LEU A 284 -10.87 -15.82 -12.54
CA LEU A 284 -11.16 -17.14 -13.10
C LEU A 284 -9.90 -17.99 -12.94
N PHE A 285 -9.75 -18.62 -11.78
CA PHE A 285 -8.79 -19.72 -11.64
C PHE A 285 -9.22 -20.89 -12.53
N ARG A 286 -8.38 -21.26 -13.50
CA ARG A 286 -8.53 -22.52 -14.25
C ARG A 286 -7.43 -23.46 -13.78
N PRO A 287 -7.76 -24.52 -13.01
CA PRO A 287 -6.77 -25.53 -12.74
C PRO A 287 -6.25 -26.08 -14.08
N ASN A 288 -4.94 -26.06 -14.27
CA ASN A 288 -4.32 -26.77 -15.38
C ASN A 288 -4.63 -28.27 -15.19
N LEU A 289 -5.46 -28.82 -16.08
CA LEU A 289 -5.70 -30.25 -16.22
C LEU A 289 -4.43 -30.94 -16.74
#